data_e0be5e4ed15e8dadb4478d3c9ef280e3
#
_entry.id   e0be5e4ed15e8dadb4478d3c9ef280e3
#
_cell.length_a   1.000
_cell.length_b   1.000
_cell.length_c   1.000
_cell.angle_alpha   90.00
_cell.angle_beta   90.00
_cell.angle_gamma   90.00
#
_symmetry.space_group_name_H-M   'P 1'
#
loop_
_entity.id
_entity.type
_entity.pdbx_description
1 polymer ?
#
loop_
_entity_poly.entity_id
_entity_poly.type
_entity_poly.pdbx_seq_one_letter_code
_entity_poly.pdbx_strand_id
1 'polypeptide(L)'
;EAKIVDPASNWDLFAEKAKQLLLEDKVSVVFGCWTSVSRKSVLPVFEKNNGLLFYPVQYEGEECSRNVFYTGAAVNQQAAPAVEYLMSPEGGNYKKFYLLGTDYVYPRTTNKILRAMLLAKGVPASNIGEEYTPFHHQDYQTICGKIKKFAAGGGAAVISTINGDSNVPFYKEFGNQGLRAVDAAIMAFSVEED
;
A
#
# COMPACT_ATOMS: atom_id res chain seq x y z
N GLU A 1 -8.69 1.66 31.60
CA GLU A 1 -8.15 0.33 31.28
C GLU A 1 -8.21 0.12 29.78
N ALA A 2 -7.13 -0.39 29.16
CA ALA A 2 -7.10 -0.70 27.74
C ALA A 2 -7.79 -2.05 27.49
N LYS A 3 -8.59 -2.12 26.42
CA LYS A 3 -9.16 -3.36 25.88
C LYS A 3 -8.46 -3.69 24.57
N ILE A 4 -7.95 -4.91 24.44
CA ILE A 4 -7.25 -5.39 23.26
C ILE A 4 -8.04 -6.55 22.67
N VAL A 5 -8.31 -6.48 21.37
CA VAL A 5 -8.97 -7.54 20.61
C VAL A 5 -8.16 -7.84 19.35
N ASP A 6 -8.05 -9.11 18.98
CA ASP A 6 -7.37 -9.54 17.76
C ASP A 6 -8.40 -10.20 16.82
N PRO A 7 -8.66 -9.63 15.66
CA PRO A 7 -9.51 -10.21 14.62
C PRO A 7 -8.75 -11.19 13.69
N ALA A 8 -7.51 -11.56 14.00
CA ALA A 8 -6.72 -12.58 13.31
C ALA A 8 -6.69 -12.40 11.76
N SER A 9 -6.59 -11.17 11.28
CA SER A 9 -6.62 -10.82 9.85
C SER A 9 -7.85 -11.31 9.07
N ASN A 10 -8.95 -11.61 9.78
CA ASN A 10 -10.22 -11.97 9.18
C ASN A 10 -11.14 -10.73 9.12
N TRP A 11 -11.47 -10.28 7.91
CA TRP A 11 -12.19 -9.02 7.68
C TRP A 11 -13.59 -8.98 8.33
N ASP A 12 -14.30 -10.11 8.39
CA ASP A 12 -15.62 -10.20 9.05
C ASP A 12 -15.47 -10.06 10.57
N LEU A 13 -14.44 -10.69 11.15
CA LEU A 13 -14.16 -10.56 12.59
C LEU A 13 -13.77 -9.13 12.99
N PHE A 14 -13.20 -8.32 12.11
CA PHE A 14 -12.96 -6.89 12.40
C PHE A 14 -14.25 -6.17 12.76
N ALA A 15 -15.31 -6.36 11.96
CA ALA A 15 -16.61 -5.74 12.23
C ALA A 15 -17.26 -6.24 13.54
N GLU A 16 -17.12 -7.54 13.83
CA GLU A 16 -17.61 -8.13 15.08
C GLU A 16 -16.86 -7.58 16.31
N LYS A 17 -15.53 -7.53 16.24
CA LYS A 17 -14.70 -6.99 17.31
C LYS A 17 -14.92 -5.49 17.52
N ALA A 18 -15.16 -4.73 16.45
CA ALA A 18 -15.55 -3.33 16.57
C ALA A 18 -16.89 -3.18 17.32
N LYS A 19 -17.88 -4.03 17.02
CA LYS A 19 -19.16 -4.05 17.79
C LYS A 19 -18.93 -4.40 19.24
N GLN A 20 -18.13 -5.42 19.54
CA GLN A 20 -17.78 -5.80 20.90
C GLN A 20 -17.21 -4.61 21.67
N LEU A 21 -16.18 -3.95 21.13
CA LEU A 21 -15.53 -2.80 21.77
C LEU A 21 -16.50 -1.65 22.02
N LEU A 22 -17.36 -1.30 21.05
CA LEU A 22 -18.26 -0.15 21.16
C LEU A 22 -19.50 -0.44 22.02
N LEU A 23 -20.11 -1.62 21.90
CA LEU A 23 -21.43 -1.90 22.49
C LEU A 23 -21.35 -2.67 23.81
N GLU A 24 -20.38 -3.57 23.95
CA GLU A 24 -20.22 -4.41 25.15
C GLU A 24 -19.17 -3.80 26.10
N ASP A 25 -17.96 -3.56 25.60
CA ASP A 25 -16.87 -2.95 26.39
C ASP A 25 -17.02 -1.44 26.59
N LYS A 26 -17.85 -0.78 25.78
CA LYS A 26 -18.20 0.65 25.83
C LYS A 26 -16.98 1.56 25.85
N VAL A 27 -15.98 1.24 25.03
CA VAL A 27 -14.77 2.05 24.92
C VAL A 27 -15.08 3.43 24.31
N SER A 28 -14.39 4.46 24.77
CA SER A 28 -14.58 5.83 24.25
C SER A 28 -13.97 6.04 22.89
N VAL A 29 -12.91 5.29 22.55
CA VAL A 29 -12.15 5.43 21.33
C VAL A 29 -11.44 4.11 20.99
N VAL A 30 -11.22 3.87 19.70
CA VAL A 30 -10.46 2.71 19.22
C VAL A 30 -9.26 3.20 18.39
N PHE A 31 -8.11 2.61 18.62
CA PHE A 31 -6.92 2.74 17.77
C PHE A 31 -6.69 1.41 17.08
N GLY A 32 -6.65 1.40 15.76
CA GLY A 32 -6.45 0.12 15.09
C GLY A 32 -6.80 0.12 13.62
N CYS A 33 -6.91 -1.09 13.11
CA CYS A 33 -6.91 -1.45 11.72
C CYS A 33 -5.56 -1.15 11.05
N TRP A 34 -5.01 -2.13 10.32
CA TRP A 34 -3.77 -1.94 9.59
C TRP A 34 -4.02 -1.80 8.09
N THR A 35 -4.84 -2.65 7.51
CA THR A 35 -5.17 -2.58 6.07
C THR A 35 -6.36 -1.67 5.81
N SER A 36 -6.41 -1.07 4.61
CA SER A 36 -7.60 -0.31 4.19
C SER A 36 -8.85 -1.18 4.11
N VAL A 37 -8.73 -2.47 3.80
CA VAL A 37 -9.87 -3.40 3.80
C VAL A 37 -10.41 -3.62 5.21
N SER A 38 -9.56 -3.76 6.23
CA SER A 38 -10.01 -3.89 7.61
C SER A 38 -10.69 -2.61 8.11
N ARG A 39 -10.13 -1.43 7.78
CA ARG A 39 -10.79 -0.14 8.08
C ARG A 39 -12.18 -0.06 7.43
N LYS A 40 -12.30 -0.42 6.15
CA LYS A 40 -13.59 -0.40 5.45
C LYS A 40 -14.60 -1.39 6.03
N SER A 41 -14.15 -2.51 6.58
CA SER A 41 -15.02 -3.48 7.28
C SER A 41 -15.60 -2.91 8.57
N VAL A 42 -14.82 -2.12 9.32
CA VAL A 42 -15.29 -1.55 10.59
C VAL A 42 -16.03 -0.23 10.42
N LEU A 43 -15.78 0.52 9.35
CA LEU A 43 -16.35 1.85 9.13
C LEU A 43 -17.87 1.93 9.34
N PRO A 44 -18.70 1.05 8.75
CA PRO A 44 -20.15 1.09 8.97
C PRO A 44 -20.55 0.87 10.43
N VAL A 45 -19.75 0.11 11.19
CA VAL A 45 -19.99 -0.13 12.62
C VAL A 45 -19.76 1.14 13.42
N PHE A 46 -18.65 1.83 13.16
CA PHE A 46 -18.33 3.10 13.82
C PHE A 46 -19.35 4.19 13.49
N GLU A 47 -19.73 4.33 12.22
CA GLU A 47 -20.73 5.32 11.81
C GLU A 47 -22.11 5.05 12.43
N LYS A 48 -22.58 3.80 12.39
CA LYS A 48 -23.88 3.43 12.94
C LYS A 48 -23.97 3.66 14.45
N ASN A 49 -22.89 3.43 15.18
CA ASN A 49 -22.87 3.49 16.64
C ASN A 49 -22.22 4.78 17.17
N ASN A 50 -21.96 5.75 16.30
CA ASN A 50 -21.26 7.00 16.63
C ASN A 50 -19.96 6.77 17.44
N GLY A 51 -19.22 5.71 17.08
CA GLY A 51 -17.94 5.40 17.67
C GLY A 51 -16.82 6.26 17.07
N LEU A 52 -15.64 6.24 17.67
CA LEU A 52 -14.48 6.99 17.22
C LEU A 52 -13.30 6.06 16.96
N LEU A 53 -12.78 6.10 15.72
CA LEU A 53 -11.61 5.34 15.28
C LEU A 53 -10.45 6.26 14.95
N PHE A 54 -9.27 5.99 15.50
CA PHE A 54 -8.00 6.53 15.00
C PHE A 54 -7.32 5.45 14.15
N TYR A 55 -7.20 5.74 12.86
CA TYR A 55 -6.55 4.86 11.89
C TYR A 55 -5.11 5.35 11.64
N PRO A 56 -4.07 4.61 12.10
CA PRO A 56 -2.70 5.12 12.16
C PRO A 56 -1.85 4.87 10.91
N VAL A 57 -2.32 4.06 9.97
CA VAL A 57 -1.53 3.57 8.84
C VAL A 57 -1.75 4.42 7.59
N GLN A 58 -0.76 4.46 6.70
CA GLN A 58 -0.91 5.06 5.38
C GLN A 58 -2.08 4.42 4.60
N TYR A 59 -2.71 5.19 3.73
CA TYR A 59 -3.87 4.72 2.99
C TYR A 59 -4.03 5.46 1.65
N GLU A 60 -4.96 4.97 0.83
CA GLU A 60 -5.23 5.50 -0.50
C GLU A 60 -5.87 6.89 -0.53
N GLY A 61 -6.35 7.40 0.61
CA GLY A 61 -7.24 8.56 0.64
C GLY A 61 -8.63 8.23 0.09
N GLU A 62 -9.30 9.20 -0.56
CA GLU A 62 -10.61 9.05 -1.20
C GLU A 62 -11.73 8.54 -0.27
N GLU A 63 -11.58 8.76 1.03
CA GLU A 63 -12.54 8.40 2.06
C GLU A 63 -12.56 9.49 3.13
N CYS A 64 -13.74 9.88 3.58
CA CYS A 64 -13.91 10.72 4.75
C CYS A 64 -15.07 10.21 5.60
N SER A 65 -14.89 10.23 6.91
CA SER A 65 -15.93 9.90 7.87
C SER A 65 -15.77 10.78 9.11
N ARG A 66 -16.87 11.19 9.71
CA ARG A 66 -16.86 11.92 10.99
C ARG A 66 -16.41 11.06 12.16
N ASN A 67 -16.39 9.75 11.95
CA ASN A 67 -16.09 8.74 12.95
C ASN A 67 -14.64 8.23 12.86
N VAL A 68 -13.85 8.72 11.89
CA VAL A 68 -12.47 8.26 11.68
C VAL A 68 -11.50 9.43 11.63
N PHE A 69 -10.47 9.38 12.45
CA PHE A 69 -9.28 10.21 12.32
C PHE A 69 -8.22 9.43 11.54
N TYR A 70 -7.91 9.89 10.33
CA TYR A 70 -6.87 9.34 9.46
C TYR A 70 -5.54 10.00 9.82
N THR A 71 -4.72 9.31 10.61
CA THR A 71 -3.45 9.86 11.12
C THR A 71 -2.23 9.38 10.32
N GLY A 72 -2.42 8.41 9.43
CA GLY A 72 -1.41 7.98 8.47
C GLY A 72 -1.43 8.82 7.18
N ALA A 73 -0.35 8.73 6.40
CA ALA A 73 -0.18 9.50 5.18
C ALA A 73 -1.14 9.03 4.07
N ALA A 74 -1.74 9.98 3.37
CA ALA A 74 -2.43 9.74 2.11
C ALA A 74 -1.45 9.77 0.92
N VAL A 75 -1.90 9.38 -0.27
CA VAL A 75 -1.07 9.26 -1.48
C VAL A 75 -0.32 10.57 -1.81
N ASN A 76 -0.98 11.72 -1.67
CA ASN A 76 -0.39 13.03 -1.90
C ASN A 76 0.65 13.45 -0.85
N GLN A 77 0.72 12.76 0.28
CA GLN A 77 1.67 13.03 1.36
C GLN A 77 2.87 12.06 1.36
N GLN A 78 2.76 10.92 0.71
CA GLN A 78 3.81 9.89 0.68
C GLN A 78 4.15 9.45 -0.74
N ALA A 79 3.26 8.74 -1.43
CA ALA A 79 3.58 8.07 -2.69
C ALA A 79 3.78 9.05 -3.86
N ALA A 80 2.96 10.07 -3.97
CA ALA A 80 3.09 11.05 -5.04
C ALA A 80 4.41 11.84 -4.97
N PRO A 81 4.78 12.47 -3.82
CA PRO A 81 6.07 13.16 -3.72
C PRO A 81 7.27 12.22 -3.87
N ALA A 82 7.18 10.95 -3.43
CA ALA A 82 8.25 9.97 -3.64
C ALA A 82 8.47 9.67 -5.12
N VAL A 83 7.39 9.50 -5.90
CA VAL A 83 7.47 9.30 -7.35
C VAL A 83 7.98 10.55 -8.05
N GLU A 84 7.58 11.76 -7.62
CA GLU A 84 8.11 13.02 -8.13
C GLU A 84 9.61 13.15 -7.88
N TYR A 85 10.07 12.78 -6.69
CA TYR A 85 11.49 12.71 -6.37
C TYR A 85 12.25 11.78 -7.32
N LEU A 86 11.74 10.56 -7.54
CA LEU A 86 12.36 9.61 -8.48
C LEU A 86 12.44 10.15 -9.93
N MET A 87 11.54 11.04 -10.33
CA MET A 87 11.56 11.71 -11.64
C MET A 87 12.59 12.85 -11.71
N SER A 88 13.01 13.40 -10.58
CA SER A 88 13.97 14.50 -10.51
C SER A 88 15.41 14.02 -10.76
N PRO A 89 16.33 14.92 -11.14
CA PRO A 89 17.74 14.58 -11.27
C PRO A 89 18.35 13.98 -10.01
N GLU A 90 17.99 14.50 -8.85
CA GLU A 90 18.47 14.06 -7.53
C GLU A 90 17.97 12.66 -7.18
N GLY A 91 16.75 12.33 -7.61
CA GLY A 91 16.10 11.03 -7.38
C GLY A 91 16.44 9.96 -8.41
N GLY A 92 17.29 10.27 -9.42
CA GLY A 92 17.73 9.31 -10.43
C GLY A 92 17.14 9.51 -11.83
N ASN A 93 16.28 10.52 -12.02
CA ASN A 93 15.70 10.89 -13.32
C ASN A 93 15.00 9.72 -14.04
N TYR A 94 14.30 8.88 -13.29
CA TYR A 94 13.62 7.70 -13.83
C TYR A 94 12.54 8.08 -14.83
N LYS A 95 12.40 7.27 -15.90
CA LYS A 95 11.45 7.48 -17.00
C LYS A 95 10.50 6.30 -17.19
N LYS A 96 10.73 5.21 -16.49
CA LYS A 96 9.90 3.99 -16.51
C LYS A 96 9.50 3.65 -15.09
N PHE A 97 8.23 3.33 -14.87
CA PHE A 97 7.68 3.02 -13.55
C PHE A 97 6.91 1.71 -13.58
N TYR A 98 7.26 0.77 -12.70
CA TYR A 98 6.56 -0.49 -12.56
C TYR A 98 5.80 -0.48 -11.24
N LEU A 99 4.47 -0.32 -11.32
CA LEU A 99 3.57 -0.24 -10.18
C LEU A 99 3.20 -1.67 -9.74
N LEU A 100 3.74 -2.13 -8.62
CA LEU A 100 3.53 -3.49 -8.12
C LEU A 100 2.89 -3.43 -6.74
N GLY A 101 1.76 -4.12 -6.54
CA GLY A 101 1.05 -4.08 -5.27
C GLY A 101 0.34 -5.37 -4.90
N THR A 102 -0.05 -5.46 -3.63
CA THR A 102 -0.99 -6.48 -3.18
C THR A 102 -2.38 -6.19 -3.73
N ASP A 103 -3.13 -7.22 -4.10
CA ASP A 103 -4.43 -7.08 -4.77
C ASP A 103 -5.56 -6.75 -3.79
N TYR A 104 -5.65 -5.48 -3.37
CA TYR A 104 -6.77 -4.95 -2.61
C TYR A 104 -6.88 -3.41 -2.76
N VAL A 105 -7.82 -2.79 -2.07
CA VAL A 105 -8.21 -1.39 -2.30
C VAL A 105 -7.05 -0.39 -2.21
N TYR A 106 -6.15 -0.49 -1.21
CA TYR A 106 -5.05 0.47 -1.03
C TYR A 106 -4.07 0.47 -2.22
N PRO A 107 -3.44 -0.65 -2.63
CA PRO A 107 -2.55 -0.65 -3.77
C PRO A 107 -3.24 -0.29 -5.09
N ARG A 108 -4.44 -0.81 -5.33
CA ARG A 108 -5.17 -0.53 -6.57
C ARG A 108 -5.51 0.94 -6.71
N THR A 109 -5.99 1.59 -5.65
CA THR A 109 -6.34 3.02 -5.70
C THR A 109 -5.08 3.88 -5.74
N THR A 110 -4.06 3.56 -4.95
CA THR A 110 -2.77 4.26 -4.97
C THR A 110 -2.14 4.20 -6.37
N ASN A 111 -2.05 3.02 -6.97
CA ASN A 111 -1.45 2.85 -8.29
C ASN A 111 -2.29 3.54 -9.39
N LYS A 112 -3.62 3.55 -9.29
CA LYS A 112 -4.50 4.32 -10.18
C LYS A 112 -4.17 5.81 -10.14
N ILE A 113 -3.99 6.37 -8.94
CA ILE A 113 -3.63 7.79 -8.75
C ILE A 113 -2.23 8.05 -9.32
N LEU A 114 -1.25 7.21 -8.99
CA LEU A 114 0.12 7.35 -9.48
C LEU A 114 0.20 7.22 -11.01
N ARG A 115 -0.53 6.27 -11.60
CA ARG A 115 -0.61 6.11 -13.05
C ARG A 115 -1.18 7.37 -13.72
N ALA A 116 -2.26 7.92 -13.19
CA ALA A 116 -2.85 9.15 -13.71
C ALA A 116 -1.87 10.33 -13.59
N MET A 117 -1.16 10.45 -12.47
CA MET A 117 -0.14 11.47 -12.27
C MET A 117 1.02 11.32 -13.25
N LEU A 118 1.55 10.11 -13.43
CA LEU A 118 2.65 9.83 -14.38
C LEU A 118 2.27 10.20 -15.81
N LEU A 119 1.07 9.82 -16.25
CA LEU A 119 0.55 10.17 -17.57
C LEU A 119 0.41 11.70 -17.72
N ALA A 120 -0.13 12.40 -16.71
CA ALA A 120 -0.25 13.85 -16.72
C ALA A 120 1.12 14.55 -16.76
N LYS A 121 2.17 13.94 -16.20
CA LYS A 121 3.56 14.41 -16.28
C LYS A 121 4.28 14.02 -17.59
N GLY A 122 3.57 13.43 -18.56
CA GLY A 122 4.10 13.08 -19.87
C GLY A 122 4.85 11.76 -19.95
N VAL A 123 4.78 10.90 -18.93
CA VAL A 123 5.33 9.55 -19.02
C VAL A 123 4.47 8.72 -19.98
N PRO A 124 5.04 8.14 -21.05
CA PRO A 124 4.27 7.32 -21.98
C PRO A 124 3.65 6.11 -21.30
N ALA A 125 2.46 5.71 -21.70
CA ALA A 125 1.76 4.54 -21.12
C ALA A 125 2.59 3.25 -21.25
N SER A 126 3.42 3.11 -22.31
CA SER A 126 4.37 2.01 -22.49
C SER A 126 5.47 1.94 -21.42
N ASN A 127 5.71 3.05 -20.74
CA ASN A 127 6.70 3.19 -19.67
C ASN A 127 6.09 3.05 -18.28
N ILE A 128 4.84 2.60 -18.19
CA ILE A 128 4.14 2.36 -16.92
C ILE A 128 3.65 0.91 -16.93
N GLY A 129 4.39 0.02 -16.24
CA GLY A 129 3.95 -1.35 -15.93
C GLY A 129 3.04 -1.33 -14.71
N GLU A 130 2.15 -2.32 -14.62
CA GLU A 130 1.24 -2.45 -13.47
C GLU A 130 0.89 -3.91 -13.25
N GLU A 131 1.06 -4.40 -12.01
CA GLU A 131 0.75 -5.78 -11.65
C GLU A 131 0.37 -5.91 -10.18
N TYR A 132 -0.43 -6.94 -9.86
CA TYR A 132 -0.92 -7.20 -8.52
C TYR A 132 -0.78 -8.66 -8.15
N THR A 133 -0.53 -8.93 -6.86
CA THR A 133 -0.45 -10.27 -6.29
C THR A 133 -1.43 -10.42 -5.13
N PRO A 134 -1.98 -11.62 -4.88
CA PRO A 134 -2.79 -11.83 -3.68
C PRO A 134 -1.98 -11.62 -2.40
N PHE A 135 -2.67 -11.49 -1.26
CA PHE A 135 -2.01 -11.58 0.05
C PHE A 135 -1.26 -12.90 0.18
N HIS A 136 -0.14 -12.91 0.90
CA HIS A 136 0.71 -14.08 1.15
C HIS A 136 1.30 -14.72 -0.11
N HIS A 137 1.42 -13.96 -1.20
CA HIS A 137 2.04 -14.43 -2.44
C HIS A 137 3.52 -14.76 -2.22
N GLN A 138 3.97 -15.92 -2.75
CA GLN A 138 5.33 -16.42 -2.52
C GLN A 138 6.17 -16.56 -3.80
N ASP A 139 5.54 -16.71 -4.97
CA ASP A 139 6.24 -16.93 -6.24
C ASP A 139 6.34 -15.68 -7.10
N TYR A 140 7.43 -14.95 -6.96
CA TYR A 140 7.71 -13.74 -7.71
C TYR A 140 8.57 -13.95 -8.98
N GLN A 141 8.88 -15.21 -9.35
CA GLN A 141 9.76 -15.50 -10.47
C GLN A 141 9.32 -14.82 -11.78
N THR A 142 8.06 -14.99 -12.14
CA THR A 142 7.49 -14.40 -13.35
C THR A 142 7.49 -12.87 -13.29
N ILE A 143 7.11 -12.29 -12.15
CA ILE A 143 7.02 -10.84 -11.96
C ILE A 143 8.40 -10.21 -12.03
N CYS A 144 9.38 -10.75 -11.33
CA CYS A 144 10.77 -10.26 -11.39
C CYS A 144 11.36 -10.41 -12.80
N GLY A 145 11.02 -11.48 -13.54
CA GLY A 145 11.37 -11.62 -14.94
C GLY A 145 10.76 -10.54 -15.85
N LYS A 146 9.52 -10.14 -15.59
CA LYS A 146 8.87 -9.02 -16.30
C LYS A 146 9.54 -7.68 -15.94
N ILE A 147 9.81 -7.44 -14.65
CA ILE A 147 10.53 -6.24 -14.20
C ILE A 147 11.89 -6.13 -14.87
N LYS A 148 12.64 -7.23 -14.93
CA LYS A 148 13.95 -7.28 -15.59
C LYS A 148 13.87 -6.89 -17.07
N LYS A 149 12.89 -7.42 -17.79
CA LYS A 149 12.65 -7.05 -19.20
C LYS A 149 12.24 -5.59 -19.35
N PHE A 150 11.35 -5.12 -18.48
CA PHE A 150 10.87 -3.74 -18.47
C PHE A 150 11.99 -2.74 -18.16
N ALA A 151 12.89 -3.07 -17.25
CA ALA A 151 14.02 -2.26 -16.85
C ALA A 151 15.20 -2.31 -17.86
N ALA A 152 15.13 -3.17 -18.87
CA ALA A 152 16.21 -3.29 -19.86
C ALA A 152 16.52 -1.93 -20.50
N GLY A 153 17.82 -1.59 -20.53
CA GLY A 153 18.31 -0.28 -20.96
C GLY A 153 18.34 0.79 -19.86
N GLY A 154 18.00 0.42 -18.62
CA GLY A 154 18.10 1.29 -17.43
C GLY A 154 16.93 2.29 -17.27
N GLY A 155 17.00 3.08 -16.19
CA GLY A 155 16.07 4.18 -15.93
C GLY A 155 14.66 3.73 -15.49
N ALA A 156 14.53 2.57 -14.88
CA ALA A 156 13.27 2.08 -14.32
C ALA A 156 13.24 2.16 -12.78
N ALA A 157 12.06 2.44 -12.22
CA ALA A 157 11.78 2.32 -10.80
C ALA A 157 10.57 1.41 -10.57
N VAL A 158 10.66 0.54 -9.57
CA VAL A 158 9.54 -0.26 -9.07
C VAL A 158 8.92 0.49 -7.91
N ILE A 159 7.66 0.80 -8.02
CA ILE A 159 6.86 1.40 -6.95
C ILE A 159 6.10 0.28 -6.26
N SER A 160 6.58 -0.10 -5.06
CA SER A 160 6.04 -1.24 -4.33
C SER A 160 5.02 -0.81 -3.29
N THR A 161 3.80 -1.26 -3.48
CA THR A 161 2.70 -1.23 -2.51
C THR A 161 2.34 -2.66 -2.05
N ILE A 162 3.33 -3.57 -2.08
CA ILE A 162 3.21 -4.92 -1.51
C ILE A 162 3.12 -4.79 0.01
N ASN A 163 2.19 -5.53 0.62
CA ASN A 163 1.98 -5.53 2.06
C ASN A 163 2.38 -6.87 2.70
N GLY A 164 2.95 -6.76 3.90
CA GLY A 164 3.21 -7.90 4.78
C GLY A 164 4.32 -8.83 4.29
N ASP A 165 4.18 -10.11 4.66
CA ASP A 165 5.15 -11.18 4.45
C ASP A 165 5.53 -11.46 2.99
N SER A 166 4.70 -11.07 2.04
CA SER A 166 4.99 -11.15 0.60
C SER A 166 6.19 -10.30 0.16
N ASN A 167 6.62 -9.33 0.96
CA ASN A 167 7.83 -8.55 0.68
C ASN A 167 9.09 -9.44 0.71
N VAL A 168 9.20 -10.36 1.66
CA VAL A 168 10.37 -11.22 1.81
C VAL A 168 10.67 -12.03 0.54
N PRO A 169 9.75 -12.84 -0.01
CA PRO A 169 9.99 -13.56 -1.26
C PRO A 169 10.17 -12.64 -2.46
N PHE A 170 9.53 -11.47 -2.51
CA PHE A 170 9.74 -10.49 -3.57
C PHE A 170 11.19 -10.00 -3.62
N TYR A 171 11.72 -9.48 -2.52
CA TYR A 171 13.10 -8.99 -2.48
C TYR A 171 14.12 -10.11 -2.71
N LYS A 172 13.88 -11.30 -2.16
CA LYS A 172 14.74 -12.46 -2.38
C LYS A 172 14.81 -12.82 -3.87
N GLU A 173 13.65 -12.91 -4.53
CA GLU A 173 13.60 -13.26 -5.95
C GLU A 173 14.17 -12.15 -6.85
N PHE A 174 13.93 -10.90 -6.50
CA PHE A 174 14.53 -9.76 -7.18
C PHE A 174 16.08 -9.86 -7.21
N GLY A 175 16.69 -10.17 -6.06
CA GLY A 175 18.12 -10.44 -5.96
C GLY A 175 18.57 -11.72 -6.70
N ASN A 176 17.80 -12.81 -6.60
CA ASN A 176 18.11 -14.09 -7.29
C ASN A 176 18.20 -13.91 -8.82
N GLN A 177 17.38 -13.04 -9.39
CA GLN A 177 17.43 -12.73 -10.83
C GLN A 177 18.53 -11.75 -11.21
N GLY A 178 19.38 -11.37 -10.26
CA GLY A 178 20.51 -10.46 -10.46
C GLY A 178 20.10 -9.01 -10.68
N LEU A 179 18.86 -8.62 -10.30
CA LEU A 179 18.43 -7.24 -10.30
C LEU A 179 19.03 -6.48 -9.12
N ARG A 180 19.49 -5.27 -9.38
CA ARG A 180 20.08 -4.36 -8.40
C ARG A 180 19.41 -2.98 -8.49
N ALA A 181 19.59 -2.15 -7.51
CA ALA A 181 19.04 -0.79 -7.51
C ALA A 181 19.46 0.04 -8.74
N VAL A 182 20.64 -0.23 -9.29
CA VAL A 182 21.12 0.43 -10.52
C VAL A 182 20.38 -0.03 -11.78
N ASP A 183 19.81 -1.22 -11.77
CA ASP A 183 19.03 -1.77 -12.88
C ASP A 183 17.55 -1.34 -12.77
N ALA A 184 16.99 -1.48 -11.58
CA ALA A 184 15.63 -1.04 -11.24
C ALA A 184 15.58 -0.68 -9.74
N ALA A 185 15.49 0.61 -9.43
CA ALA A 185 15.32 1.04 -8.03
C ALA A 185 13.96 0.61 -7.50
N ILE A 186 13.88 0.25 -6.22
CA ILE A 186 12.60 -0.04 -5.55
C ILE A 186 12.30 1.08 -4.56
N MET A 187 11.11 1.68 -4.69
CA MET A 187 10.52 2.57 -3.70
C MET A 187 9.34 1.85 -3.05
N ALA A 188 9.50 1.50 -1.79
CA ALA A 188 8.48 0.77 -1.02
C ALA A 188 7.77 1.68 -0.01
N PHE A 189 6.50 1.40 0.25
CA PHE A 189 5.66 2.17 1.18
C PHE A 189 5.14 1.36 2.37
N SER A 190 5.45 0.07 2.43
CA SER A 190 4.99 -0.85 3.48
C SER A 190 6.11 -1.81 3.90
N VAL A 191 7.31 -1.28 4.09
CA VAL A 191 8.51 -1.97 4.60
C VAL A 191 9.12 -1.11 5.69
N GLU A 192 9.57 -1.73 6.77
CA GLU A 192 10.25 -1.13 7.90
C GLU A 192 11.75 -1.50 7.88
N GLU A 193 12.52 -1.00 8.85
CA GLU A 193 13.97 -1.20 8.93
C GLU A 193 14.40 -2.55 9.52
N ASP A 194 13.50 -3.43 9.89
CA ASP A 194 13.76 -4.74 10.51
C ASP A 194 14.40 -5.76 9.56
#